data_74edf313ba99843b89b72608e250d03c
#
_entry.id   74edf313ba99843b89b72608e250d03c
#
_cell.length_a   1.000
_cell.length_b   1.000
_cell.length_c   1.000
_cell.angle_alpha   90.00
_cell.angle_beta   90.00
_cell.angle_gamma   90.00
#
_symmetry.space_group_name_H-M   'P 1'
#
loop_
_entity.id
_entity.type
_entity.pdbx_description
1 polymer ?
#
loop_
_entity_poly.entity_id
_entity_poly.type
_entity_poly.pdbx_seq_one_letter_code
_entity_poly.pdbx_strand_id
1 'polypeptide(L)'
;MGQALGGSQAAFEQIVRRYQRPVLSLLVRLTGDRALAEDLAQETFVKAFRNLAAFDVTRRLSAWILRIAHNTGIDAMRRRRIRAVSLDTGSRPDDPTPAEPAAPLTPDPVERVALQRALEAALATLRPDQREAVALRYEEGLSFDEIGQVLRIPEVTARSHVHRARKELARLLAAAGWDPRR
;
A
#
# COMPACT_ATOMS: atom_id res chain seq x y z
N MET A 1 -3.06 -18.60 -13.30
CA MET A 1 -1.75 -18.71 -12.66
C MET A 1 -0.85 -19.70 -13.38
N GLY A 2 -1.24 -20.96 -13.58
CA GLY A 2 -0.43 -21.96 -14.27
C GLY A 2 0.10 -21.55 -15.65
N GLN A 3 -0.70 -20.84 -16.44
CA GLN A 3 -0.25 -20.33 -17.76
C GLN A 3 0.82 -19.23 -17.66
N ALA A 4 0.79 -18.40 -16.62
CA ALA A 4 1.83 -17.38 -16.41
C ALA A 4 3.16 -18.02 -16.00
N LEU A 5 3.11 -19.08 -15.18
CA LEU A 5 4.29 -19.89 -14.83
C LEU A 5 4.89 -20.62 -16.03
N GLY A 6 4.07 -20.95 -17.05
CA GLY A 6 4.51 -21.50 -18.33
C GLY A 6 5.05 -20.45 -19.32
N GLY A 7 5.30 -19.19 -18.88
CA GLY A 7 5.89 -18.14 -19.72
C GLY A 7 4.88 -17.41 -20.63
N SER A 8 3.57 -17.58 -20.43
CA SER A 8 2.56 -16.88 -21.22
C SER A 8 2.53 -15.39 -20.89
N GLN A 9 2.95 -14.56 -21.85
CA GLN A 9 2.93 -13.10 -21.74
C GLN A 9 1.50 -12.58 -21.48
N ALA A 10 0.49 -13.13 -22.15
CA ALA A 10 -0.92 -12.75 -21.96
C ALA A 10 -1.41 -12.99 -20.53
N ALA A 11 -0.98 -14.09 -19.89
CA ALA A 11 -1.33 -14.37 -18.50
C ALA A 11 -0.61 -13.42 -17.55
N PHE A 12 0.61 -13.00 -17.83
CA PHE A 12 1.31 -11.99 -17.03
C PHE A 12 0.69 -10.60 -17.17
N GLU A 13 0.24 -10.21 -18.37
CA GLU A 13 -0.50 -8.96 -18.57
C GLU A 13 -1.76 -8.88 -17.69
N GLN A 14 -2.48 -9.99 -17.51
CA GLN A 14 -3.62 -10.02 -16.58
C GLN A 14 -3.20 -9.80 -15.13
N ILE A 15 -2.04 -10.32 -14.72
CA ILE A 15 -1.47 -10.07 -13.39
C ILE A 15 -1.16 -8.57 -13.24
N VAL A 16 -0.50 -7.97 -14.23
CA VAL A 16 -0.18 -6.53 -14.21
C VAL A 16 -1.46 -5.71 -14.09
N ARG A 17 -2.46 -5.94 -14.95
CA ARG A 17 -3.75 -5.22 -14.94
C ARG A 17 -4.45 -5.33 -13.58
N ARG A 18 -4.39 -6.49 -12.93
CA ARG A 18 -5.02 -6.73 -11.62
C ARG A 18 -4.30 -6.04 -10.48
N TYR A 19 -2.96 -6.02 -10.50
CA TYR A 19 -2.17 -5.56 -9.36
C TYR A 19 -1.51 -4.19 -9.54
N GLN A 20 -1.63 -3.54 -10.70
CA GLN A 20 -1.03 -2.22 -10.95
C GLN A 20 -1.51 -1.15 -9.95
N ARG A 21 -2.83 -1.11 -9.63
CA ARG A 21 -3.39 -0.14 -8.67
C ARG A 21 -2.89 -0.40 -7.25
N PRO A 22 -3.01 -1.62 -6.67
CA PRO A 22 -2.42 -1.96 -5.37
C PRO A 22 -0.93 -1.64 -5.25
N VAL A 23 -0.13 -2.00 -6.24
CA VAL A 23 1.31 -1.75 -6.26
C VAL A 23 1.60 -0.25 -6.29
N LEU A 24 0.95 0.50 -7.17
CA LEU A 24 1.13 1.95 -7.26
C LEU A 24 0.70 2.65 -5.96
N SER A 25 -0.46 2.29 -5.40
CA SER A 25 -0.97 2.86 -4.15
C SER A 25 -0.01 2.64 -2.98
N LEU A 26 0.55 1.43 -2.85
CA LEU A 26 1.58 1.12 -1.86
C LEU A 26 2.84 1.98 -2.05
N LEU A 27 3.34 2.08 -3.28
CA LEU A 27 4.56 2.83 -3.59
C LEU A 27 4.37 4.33 -3.40
N VAL A 28 3.21 4.90 -3.76
CA VAL A 28 2.89 6.32 -3.49
C VAL A 28 2.87 6.58 -1.98
N ARG A 29 2.26 5.70 -1.18
CA ARG A 29 2.28 5.84 0.30
C ARG A 29 3.68 5.78 0.89
N LEU A 30 4.57 4.96 0.32
CA LEU A 30 5.95 4.83 0.78
C LEU A 30 6.83 6.02 0.38
N THR A 31 6.71 6.48 -0.86
CA THR A 31 7.64 7.47 -1.44
C THR A 31 7.17 8.91 -1.25
N GLY A 32 5.87 9.14 -1.14
CA GLY A 32 5.27 10.47 -1.23
C GLY A 32 5.38 11.13 -2.61
N ASP A 33 5.90 10.43 -3.61
CA ASP A 33 6.24 10.95 -4.94
C ASP A 33 5.61 10.03 -6.00
N ARG A 34 4.61 10.53 -6.72
CA ARG A 34 3.85 9.75 -7.68
C ARG A 34 4.68 9.32 -8.89
N ALA A 35 5.52 10.21 -9.40
CA ALA A 35 6.36 9.89 -10.57
C ALA A 35 7.37 8.79 -10.22
N LEU A 36 8.04 8.93 -9.08
CA LEU A 36 8.92 7.88 -8.57
C LEU A 36 8.16 6.56 -8.33
N ALA A 37 6.95 6.63 -7.78
CA ALA A 37 6.14 5.43 -7.54
C ALA A 37 5.77 4.70 -8.84
N GLU A 38 5.48 5.42 -9.93
CA GLU A 38 5.19 4.84 -11.25
C GLU A 38 6.42 4.11 -11.81
N ASP A 39 7.61 4.69 -11.71
CA ASP A 39 8.86 4.03 -12.12
C ASP A 39 9.14 2.76 -11.29
N LEU A 40 8.96 2.85 -9.97
CA LEU A 40 9.14 1.73 -9.06
C LEU A 40 8.08 0.62 -9.26
N ALA A 41 6.88 0.98 -9.69
CA ALA A 41 5.85 0.01 -10.04
C ALA A 41 6.26 -0.79 -11.29
N GLN A 42 6.80 -0.14 -12.30
CA GLN A 42 7.35 -0.83 -13.47
C GLN A 42 8.51 -1.76 -13.08
N GLU A 43 9.46 -1.28 -12.28
CA GLU A 43 10.56 -2.09 -11.75
C GLU A 43 10.05 -3.30 -10.97
N THR A 44 9.00 -3.11 -10.17
CA THR A 44 8.33 -4.18 -9.40
C THR A 44 7.81 -5.28 -10.31
N PHE A 45 7.10 -4.94 -11.39
CA PHE A 45 6.57 -5.95 -12.33
C PHE A 45 7.68 -6.63 -13.13
N VAL A 46 8.75 -5.93 -13.50
CA VAL A 46 9.92 -6.56 -14.12
C VAL A 46 10.56 -7.58 -13.16
N LYS A 47 10.74 -7.23 -11.89
CA LYS A 47 11.23 -8.15 -10.85
C LYS A 47 10.29 -9.33 -10.62
N ALA A 48 8.98 -9.08 -10.58
CA ALA A 48 7.96 -10.12 -10.45
C ALA A 48 8.02 -11.09 -11.64
N PHE A 49 8.10 -10.58 -12.87
CA PHE A 49 8.23 -11.41 -14.05
C PHE A 49 9.45 -12.32 -14.00
N ARG A 50 10.62 -11.74 -13.71
CA ARG A 50 11.89 -12.50 -13.63
C ARG A 50 11.89 -13.59 -12.56
N ASN A 51 11.15 -13.39 -11.48
CA ASN A 51 11.09 -14.32 -10.35
C ASN A 51 9.82 -15.16 -10.32
N LEU A 52 8.98 -15.09 -11.36
CA LEU A 52 7.67 -15.75 -11.37
C LEU A 52 7.81 -17.27 -11.28
N ALA A 53 8.83 -17.87 -11.90
CA ALA A 53 9.09 -19.30 -11.85
C ALA A 53 9.40 -19.80 -10.42
N ALA A 54 9.91 -18.93 -9.54
CA ALA A 54 10.19 -19.24 -8.14
C ALA A 54 9.01 -18.95 -7.21
N PHE A 55 7.86 -18.53 -7.75
CA PHE A 55 6.68 -18.26 -6.94
C PHE A 55 6.03 -19.55 -6.45
N ASP A 56 5.86 -19.65 -5.15
CA ASP A 56 5.12 -20.74 -4.52
C ASP A 56 3.61 -20.55 -4.71
N VAL A 57 3.00 -21.40 -5.55
CA VAL A 57 1.56 -21.34 -5.89
C VAL A 57 0.61 -21.61 -4.72
N THR A 58 1.12 -22.13 -3.60
CA THR A 58 0.32 -22.33 -2.39
C THR A 58 0.09 -21.01 -1.63
N ARG A 59 0.86 -19.96 -1.97
CA ARG A 59 0.80 -18.64 -1.36
C ARG A 59 -0.07 -17.67 -2.17
N ARG A 60 -0.55 -16.62 -1.50
CA ARG A 60 -1.30 -15.55 -2.17
C ARG A 60 -0.38 -14.71 -3.07
N LEU A 61 -0.74 -14.63 -4.34
CA LEU A 61 0.00 -13.84 -5.33
C LEU A 61 0.05 -12.35 -4.96
N SER A 62 -1.05 -11.79 -4.40
CA SER A 62 -1.09 -10.40 -3.95
C SER A 62 -0.01 -10.11 -2.89
N ALA A 63 0.11 -10.94 -1.87
CA ALA A 63 1.12 -10.77 -0.83
C ALA A 63 2.54 -10.85 -1.39
N TRP A 64 2.78 -11.78 -2.33
CA TRP A 64 4.09 -11.92 -2.98
C TRP A 64 4.46 -10.70 -3.83
N ILE A 65 3.54 -10.19 -4.68
CA ILE A 65 3.79 -9.00 -5.52
C ILE A 65 3.98 -7.76 -4.64
N LEU A 66 3.12 -7.55 -3.63
CA LEU A 66 3.22 -6.40 -2.74
C LEU A 66 4.49 -6.42 -1.90
N ARG A 67 5.01 -7.61 -1.53
CA ARG A 67 6.34 -7.74 -0.91
C ARG A 67 7.47 -7.29 -1.84
N ILE A 68 7.40 -7.62 -3.13
CA ILE A 68 8.37 -7.13 -4.12
C ILE A 68 8.28 -5.61 -4.24
N ALA A 69 7.07 -5.05 -4.32
CA ALA A 69 6.83 -3.62 -4.38
C ALA A 69 7.38 -2.88 -3.16
N HIS A 70 7.03 -3.34 -1.94
CA HIS A 70 7.53 -2.76 -0.70
C HIS A 70 9.06 -2.76 -0.64
N ASN A 71 9.71 -3.88 -0.98
CA ASN A 71 11.17 -3.96 -1.01
C ASN A 71 11.77 -2.98 -2.02
N THR A 72 11.18 -2.89 -3.23
CA THR A 72 11.63 -1.96 -4.27
C THR A 72 11.52 -0.51 -3.80
N GLY A 73 10.42 -0.16 -3.13
CA GLY A 73 10.21 1.17 -2.53
C GLY A 73 11.21 1.50 -1.42
N ILE A 74 11.37 0.59 -0.45
CA ILE A 74 12.33 0.79 0.65
C ILE A 74 13.76 0.93 0.15
N ASP A 75 14.18 0.11 -0.82
CA ASP A 75 15.52 0.19 -1.41
C ASP A 75 15.75 1.53 -2.14
N ALA A 76 14.74 2.03 -2.85
CA ALA A 76 14.79 3.33 -3.52
C ALA A 76 14.90 4.48 -2.50
N MET A 77 14.07 4.46 -1.45
CA MET A 77 14.11 5.47 -0.38
C MET A 77 15.46 5.47 0.36
N ARG A 78 16.02 4.29 0.62
CA ARG A 78 17.35 4.17 1.21
C ARG A 78 18.44 4.77 0.32
N ARG A 79 18.40 4.49 -0.99
CA ARG A 79 19.35 5.08 -1.97
C ARG A 79 19.22 6.60 -2.02
N ARG A 80 17.98 7.13 -2.02
CA ARG A 80 17.71 8.58 -2.02
C ARG A 80 18.28 9.24 -0.76
N ARG A 81 18.07 8.64 0.41
CA ARG A 81 18.61 9.15 1.69
C ARG A 81 20.13 9.19 1.70
N ILE A 82 20.82 8.15 1.20
CA ILE A 82 22.28 8.11 1.11
C ILE A 82 22.79 9.23 0.19
N ARG A 83 22.14 9.44 -0.97
CA ARG A 83 22.48 10.53 -1.89
C ARG A 83 22.25 11.92 -1.28
N ALA A 84 21.14 12.11 -0.55
CA ALA A 84 20.84 13.38 0.12
C ALA A 84 21.89 13.73 1.18
N VAL A 85 22.33 12.74 1.97
CA VAL A 85 23.41 12.92 2.96
C VAL A 85 24.73 13.24 2.29
N SER A 86 24.99 12.71 1.08
CA SER A 86 26.21 12.98 0.31
C SER A 86 26.22 14.34 -0.38
N LEU A 87 25.07 15.00 -0.56
CA LEU A 87 24.93 16.24 -1.33
C LEU A 87 24.56 17.46 -0.49
N ASP A 88 24.48 17.33 0.84
CA ASP A 88 24.20 18.41 1.82
C ASP A 88 23.30 19.54 1.26
N THR A 89 22.12 19.19 0.76
CA THR A 89 21.12 20.16 0.33
C THR A 89 19.74 19.73 0.83
N GLY A 90 19.26 20.49 1.83
CA GLY A 90 17.96 20.28 2.45
C GLY A 90 16.82 20.44 1.43
N SER A 91 16.12 19.33 1.21
CA SER A 91 14.76 19.33 0.67
C SER A 91 13.93 18.39 1.50
N ARG A 92 13.01 18.96 2.26
CA ARG A 92 11.92 18.22 2.90
C ARG A 92 11.09 17.57 1.78
N PRO A 93 10.65 16.32 1.95
CA PRO A 93 9.65 15.75 1.07
C PRO A 93 8.34 16.55 1.23
N ASP A 94 7.76 16.98 0.11
CA ASP A 94 6.42 17.54 0.06
C ASP A 94 5.39 16.53 0.60
N ASP A 95 4.34 17.06 1.24
CA ASP A 95 3.22 16.29 1.75
C ASP A 95 2.60 15.40 0.66
N PRO A 96 2.27 14.14 0.95
CA PRO A 96 1.69 13.24 -0.03
C PRO A 96 0.31 13.74 -0.47
N THR A 97 0.15 13.96 -1.77
CA THR A 97 -1.14 14.21 -2.40
C THR A 97 -2.05 13.00 -2.20
N PRO A 98 -3.29 13.16 -1.71
CA PRO A 98 -4.22 12.04 -1.52
C PRO A 98 -4.52 11.35 -2.85
N ALA A 99 -4.41 10.03 -2.89
CA ALA A 99 -4.84 9.23 -4.01
C ALA A 99 -6.38 9.16 -4.04
N GLU A 100 -6.97 9.36 -5.21
CA GLU A 100 -8.41 9.31 -5.46
C GLU A 100 -8.97 7.90 -5.20
N PRO A 101 -9.97 7.72 -4.32
CA PRO A 101 -10.58 6.41 -4.07
C PRO A 101 -11.70 6.10 -5.06
N ALA A 102 -11.76 4.85 -5.48
CA ALA A 102 -12.89 4.32 -6.23
C ALA A 102 -14.09 4.05 -5.31
N ALA A 103 -15.28 4.50 -5.74
CA ALA A 103 -16.54 4.33 -5.03
C ALA A 103 -17.00 2.86 -4.98
N PRO A 104 -17.71 2.44 -3.89
CA PRO A 104 -19.10 2.05 -4.06
C PRO A 104 -20.06 2.32 -2.88
N LEU A 105 -21.35 2.47 -3.21
CA LEU A 105 -22.61 2.19 -2.54
C LEU A 105 -23.08 3.08 -1.36
N THR A 106 -23.97 3.96 -1.70
CA THR A 106 -25.14 4.65 -1.12
C THR A 106 -25.30 4.79 0.40
N PRO A 107 -24.88 5.91 0.93
CA PRO A 107 -25.70 6.93 1.58
C PRO A 107 -25.82 8.18 0.69
N ASP A 108 -26.51 9.23 1.12
CA ASP A 108 -26.62 10.50 0.41
C ASP A 108 -25.24 10.91 -0.18
N PRO A 109 -25.14 11.28 -1.46
CA PRO A 109 -23.87 11.63 -2.09
C PRO A 109 -23.04 12.65 -1.31
N VAL A 110 -23.69 13.60 -0.64
CA VAL A 110 -23.02 14.64 0.16
C VAL A 110 -22.43 14.04 1.44
N GLU A 111 -23.18 13.22 2.13
CA GLU A 111 -22.75 12.56 3.38
C GLU A 111 -21.58 11.58 3.13
N ARG A 112 -21.64 10.86 2.01
CA ARG A 112 -20.56 9.95 1.58
C ARG A 112 -19.25 10.69 1.29
N VAL A 113 -19.32 11.83 0.58
CA VAL A 113 -18.14 12.66 0.30
C VAL A 113 -17.56 13.22 1.59
N ALA A 114 -18.40 13.63 2.53
CA ALA A 114 -17.96 14.14 3.83
C ALA A 114 -17.29 13.04 4.66
N LEU A 115 -17.86 11.84 4.72
CA LEU A 115 -17.25 10.68 5.40
C LEU A 115 -15.91 10.31 4.76
N GLN A 116 -15.85 10.28 3.43
CA GLN A 116 -14.62 9.96 2.73
C GLN A 116 -13.51 10.97 3.06
N ARG A 117 -13.79 12.26 3.02
CA ARG A 117 -12.83 13.31 3.42
C ARG A 117 -12.39 13.16 4.88
N ALA A 118 -13.32 12.86 5.78
CA ALA A 118 -13.00 12.63 7.19
C ALA A 118 -12.09 11.40 7.36
N LEU A 119 -12.35 10.32 6.62
CA LEU A 119 -11.52 9.11 6.63
C LEU A 119 -10.11 9.38 6.06
N GLU A 120 -10.01 10.09 4.95
CA GLU A 120 -8.72 10.46 4.33
C GLU A 120 -7.89 11.33 5.30
N ALA A 121 -8.51 12.34 5.91
CA ALA A 121 -7.86 13.16 6.92
C ALA A 121 -7.41 12.34 8.13
N ALA A 122 -8.24 11.41 8.62
CA ALA A 122 -7.88 10.53 9.72
C ALA A 122 -6.74 9.58 9.35
N LEU A 123 -6.75 9.00 8.15
CA LEU A 123 -5.64 8.15 7.64
C LEU A 123 -4.33 8.93 7.53
N ALA A 124 -4.38 10.21 7.11
CA ALA A 124 -3.20 11.06 7.01
C ALA A 124 -2.49 11.29 8.35
N THR A 125 -3.21 11.26 9.48
CA THR A 125 -2.63 11.44 10.83
C THR A 125 -1.97 10.18 11.38
N LEU A 126 -2.25 9.00 10.81
CA LEU A 126 -1.64 7.75 11.25
C LEU A 126 -0.13 7.75 10.96
N ARG A 127 0.63 7.05 11.79
CA ARG A 127 2.03 6.75 11.50
C ARG A 127 2.13 5.95 10.19
N PRO A 128 3.18 6.15 9.39
CA PRO A 128 3.33 5.48 8.09
C PRO A 128 3.19 3.96 8.16
N ASP A 129 3.82 3.30 9.13
CA ASP A 129 3.76 1.86 9.38
C ASP A 129 2.34 1.36 9.73
N GLN A 130 1.57 2.14 10.48
CA GLN A 130 0.18 1.85 10.82
C GLN A 130 -0.75 2.03 9.62
N ARG A 131 -0.57 3.09 8.85
CA ARG A 131 -1.33 3.38 7.62
C ARG A 131 -1.14 2.28 6.59
N GLU A 132 0.11 1.83 6.41
CA GLU A 132 0.45 0.75 5.49
C GLU A 132 -0.20 -0.58 5.92
N ALA A 133 -0.08 -0.94 7.20
CA ALA A 133 -0.67 -2.18 7.73
C ALA A 133 -2.20 -2.20 7.59
N VAL A 134 -2.88 -1.05 7.79
CA VAL A 134 -4.33 -0.92 7.60
C VAL A 134 -4.71 -1.09 6.14
N ALA A 135 -4.02 -0.43 5.21
CA ALA A 135 -4.28 -0.56 3.79
C ALA A 135 -4.12 -2.02 3.32
N LEU A 136 -3.02 -2.67 3.67
CA LEU A 136 -2.80 -4.09 3.36
C LEU A 136 -3.90 -5.00 3.94
N ARG A 137 -4.43 -4.67 5.13
CA ARG A 137 -5.48 -5.46 5.77
C ARG A 137 -6.83 -5.28 5.12
N TYR A 138 -7.25 -4.04 4.84
CA TYR A 138 -8.63 -3.72 4.45
C TYR A 138 -8.81 -3.52 2.95
N GLU A 139 -7.83 -2.99 2.24
CA GLU A 139 -7.88 -2.85 0.79
C GLU A 139 -7.49 -4.16 0.10
N GLU A 140 -6.42 -4.83 0.58
CA GLU A 140 -5.88 -6.04 -0.05
C GLU A 140 -6.33 -7.34 0.62
N GLY A 141 -6.98 -7.26 1.78
CA GLY A 141 -7.51 -8.40 2.51
C GLY A 141 -6.44 -9.38 3.01
N LEU A 142 -5.22 -8.91 3.28
CA LEU A 142 -4.11 -9.76 3.73
C LEU A 142 -4.30 -10.20 5.18
N SER A 143 -3.84 -11.40 5.50
CA SER A 143 -3.69 -11.88 6.89
C SER A 143 -2.58 -11.12 7.62
N PHE A 144 -2.52 -11.21 8.95
CA PHE A 144 -1.45 -10.56 9.70
C PHE A 144 -0.08 -11.15 9.41
N ASP A 145 0.01 -12.46 9.15
CA ASP A 145 1.23 -13.12 8.70
C ASP A 145 1.68 -12.58 7.34
N GLU A 146 0.76 -12.49 6.36
CA GLU A 146 1.05 -11.93 5.03
C GLU A 146 1.49 -10.46 5.11
N ILE A 147 0.85 -9.64 5.95
CA ILE A 147 1.26 -8.25 6.22
C ILE A 147 2.68 -8.24 6.82
N GLY A 148 2.96 -9.10 7.78
CA GLY A 148 4.29 -9.25 8.36
C GLY A 148 5.34 -9.58 7.30
N GLN A 149 5.03 -10.49 6.37
CA GLN A 149 5.91 -10.85 5.25
C GLN A 149 6.12 -9.69 4.27
N VAL A 150 5.08 -8.89 3.97
CA VAL A 150 5.17 -7.70 3.09
C VAL A 150 6.04 -6.64 3.74
N LEU A 151 5.74 -6.25 4.98
CA LEU A 151 6.38 -5.15 5.70
C LEU A 151 7.72 -5.56 6.37
N ARG A 152 8.09 -6.84 6.34
CA ARG A 152 9.27 -7.42 7.03
C ARG A 152 9.27 -7.17 8.53
N ILE A 153 8.13 -7.37 9.17
CA ILE A 153 7.93 -7.27 10.60
C ILE A 153 7.29 -8.56 11.13
N PRO A 154 7.44 -8.89 12.42
CA PRO A 154 6.72 -10.00 13.03
C PRO A 154 5.20 -9.86 12.89
N GLU A 155 4.48 -10.99 12.75
CA GLU A 155 3.00 -11.01 12.68
C GLU A 155 2.35 -10.26 13.84
N VAL A 156 2.87 -10.45 15.05
CA VAL A 156 2.39 -9.77 16.28
C VAL A 156 2.50 -8.25 16.14
N THR A 157 3.58 -7.76 15.51
CA THR A 157 3.77 -6.33 15.24
C THR A 157 2.77 -5.83 14.20
N ALA A 158 2.56 -6.57 13.11
CA ALA A 158 1.54 -6.25 12.09
C ALA A 158 0.14 -6.15 12.71
N ARG A 159 -0.24 -7.12 13.55
CA ARG A 159 -1.49 -7.13 14.31
C ARG A 159 -1.62 -5.91 15.22
N SER A 160 -0.54 -5.55 15.92
CA SER A 160 -0.49 -4.38 16.81
C SER A 160 -0.66 -3.07 16.03
N HIS A 161 -0.02 -2.92 14.86
CA HIS A 161 -0.17 -1.75 14.00
C HIS A 161 -1.62 -1.58 13.54
N VAL A 162 -2.24 -2.62 13.01
CA VAL A 162 -3.65 -2.58 12.59
C VAL A 162 -4.58 -2.27 13.76
N HIS A 163 -4.37 -2.88 14.93
CA HIS A 163 -5.20 -2.62 16.11
C HIS A 163 -5.13 -1.17 16.56
N ARG A 164 -3.91 -0.62 16.69
CA ARG A 164 -3.70 0.78 17.09
C ARG A 164 -4.27 1.76 16.08
N ALA A 165 -4.05 1.51 14.79
CA ALA A 165 -4.62 2.31 13.72
C ALA A 165 -6.15 2.33 13.77
N ARG A 166 -6.80 1.18 13.90
CA ARG A 166 -8.27 1.10 14.05
C ARG A 166 -8.78 1.93 15.23
N LYS A 167 -8.13 1.80 16.38
CA LYS A 167 -8.52 2.56 17.58
C LYS A 167 -8.41 4.07 17.34
N GLU A 168 -7.34 4.51 16.72
CA GLU A 168 -7.13 5.93 16.40
C GLU A 168 -8.10 6.44 15.34
N LEU A 169 -8.33 5.68 14.26
CA LEU A 169 -9.33 6.02 13.25
C LEU A 169 -10.74 6.14 13.84
N ALA A 170 -11.15 5.18 14.68
CA ALA A 170 -12.45 5.24 15.35
C ALA A 170 -12.59 6.51 16.23
N ARG A 171 -11.53 6.88 16.98
CA ARG A 171 -11.50 8.11 17.79
C ARG A 171 -11.64 9.36 16.92
N LEU A 172 -10.90 9.45 15.81
CA LEU A 172 -10.90 10.61 14.92
C LEU A 172 -12.21 10.77 14.18
N LEU A 173 -12.77 9.66 13.67
CA LEU A 173 -14.06 9.66 13.00
C LEU A 173 -15.20 10.03 13.95
N ALA A 174 -15.21 9.52 15.17
CA ALA A 174 -16.19 9.90 16.19
C ALA A 174 -16.10 11.40 16.52
N ALA A 175 -14.90 11.95 16.64
CA ALA A 175 -14.69 13.39 16.86
C ALA A 175 -15.16 14.24 15.67
N ALA A 176 -15.15 13.69 14.45
CA ALA A 176 -15.68 14.32 13.24
C ALA A 176 -17.20 14.09 13.04
N GLY A 177 -17.90 13.51 14.04
CA GLY A 177 -19.34 13.26 13.99
C GLY A 177 -19.76 11.92 13.39
N TRP A 178 -18.80 11.05 13.03
CA TRP A 178 -19.04 9.73 12.43
C TRP A 178 -18.91 8.64 13.49
N ASP A 179 -19.97 8.37 14.25
CA ASP A 179 -19.99 7.27 15.23
C ASP A 179 -20.68 6.05 14.61
N PRO A 180 -19.97 4.91 14.43
CA PRO A 180 -20.53 3.69 13.87
C PRO A 180 -21.57 3.00 14.80
N ARG A 181 -21.85 3.58 15.97
CA ARG A 181 -22.84 3.09 16.94
C ARG A 181 -24.15 3.86 16.93
N ARG A 182 -24.33 4.82 16.01
CA ARG A 182 -25.57 5.59 15.82
C ARG A 182 -26.40 5.09 14.67
#